data_aeea0f791a62fcda7a14ad6c0dee5a48
#
_entry.id   aeea0f791a62fcda7a14ad6c0dee5a48
#
_cell.length_a   1.000
_cell.length_b   1.000
_cell.length_c   1.000
_cell.angle_alpha   90.00
_cell.angle_beta   90.00
_cell.angle_gamma   90.00
#
_symmetry.space_group_name_H-M   'P 1'
#
loop_
_entity.id
_entity.type
_entity.pdbx_description
1 polymer ?
#
loop_
_entity_poly.entity_id
_entity_poly.type
_entity_poly.pdbx_seq_one_letter_code
_entity_poly.pdbx_strand_id
1 'polypeptide(L)'
;IYITLSPKEYFVLTANYKGGSITVFSQDKKGKLQRDTKIIRFAGNGPNKKRQEQSHLHCVTFTPDGKFLLATDLGTDCIYLFPIGKRPEAGKAHSLLDESRVVRIQMDSGSGPRHICFHPNGRFAYLISELSGKITVFSYNEGKLERLQTIVCDPFVAEGNADIHVSSDGKFLYASKHLKDCLLYTSPSPTRHA
;
A
#
# COMPACT_ATOMS: atom_id res chain seq x y z
N ILE A 1 9.40 -7.40 -2.08
CA ILE A 1 9.81 -6.54 -0.94
C ILE A 1 9.59 -5.10 -1.36
N TYR A 2 8.96 -4.33 -0.51
CA TYR A 2 8.75 -2.88 -0.68
C TYR A 2 9.40 -2.15 0.49
N ILE A 3 10.01 -1.00 0.24
CA ILE A 3 10.71 -0.22 1.26
C ILE A 3 10.20 1.21 1.23
N THR A 4 9.95 1.81 2.38
CA THR A 4 9.57 3.21 2.53
C THR A 4 10.27 3.86 3.72
N LEU A 5 10.43 5.17 3.66
CA LEU A 5 10.93 6.01 4.75
C LEU A 5 9.78 6.71 5.45
N SER A 6 9.86 6.87 6.76
CA SER A 6 8.92 7.71 7.49
C SER A 6 9.10 9.19 7.10
N PRO A 7 8.04 10.03 7.18
CA PRO A 7 8.11 11.44 6.81
C PRO A 7 9.20 12.25 7.54
N LYS A 8 9.58 11.84 8.74
CA LYS A 8 10.67 12.44 9.52
C LYS A 8 12.00 11.72 9.37
N GLU A 9 12.07 10.72 8.48
CA GLU A 9 13.28 9.95 8.15
C GLU A 9 13.96 9.24 9.35
N TYR A 10 13.22 8.98 10.44
CA TYR A 10 13.76 8.24 11.58
C TYR A 10 13.54 6.72 11.51
N PHE A 11 12.72 6.29 10.56
CA PHE A 11 12.34 4.90 10.41
C PHE A 11 12.35 4.47 8.95
N VAL A 12 12.84 3.26 8.72
CA VAL A 12 12.74 2.53 7.45
C VAL A 12 11.76 1.38 7.66
N LEU A 13 10.83 1.19 6.76
CA LEU A 13 9.86 0.11 6.83
C LEU A 13 9.95 -0.77 5.59
N THR A 14 9.79 -2.08 5.80
CA THR A 14 9.75 -3.06 4.72
C THR A 14 8.46 -3.87 4.77
N ALA A 15 7.85 -4.11 3.59
CA ALA A 15 6.85 -5.15 3.41
C ALA A 15 7.55 -6.46 3.03
N ASN A 16 7.35 -7.50 3.83
CA ASN A 16 7.99 -8.81 3.64
C ASN A 16 6.96 -9.79 3.08
N TYR A 17 6.97 -10.01 1.76
CA TYR A 17 5.99 -10.80 1.04
C TYR A 17 5.88 -12.24 1.58
N LYS A 18 6.97 -13.01 1.51
CA LYS A 18 6.99 -14.41 1.97
C LYS A 18 6.81 -14.57 3.48
N GLY A 19 7.22 -13.57 4.25
CA GLY A 19 7.12 -13.59 5.71
C GLY A 19 5.79 -13.08 6.26
N GLY A 20 4.88 -12.57 5.41
CA GLY A 20 3.60 -12.01 5.83
C GLY A 20 3.76 -10.97 6.95
N SER A 21 4.72 -10.04 6.82
CA SER A 21 5.05 -9.13 7.90
C SER A 21 5.51 -7.75 7.41
N ILE A 22 5.41 -6.77 8.30
CA ILE A 22 6.10 -5.49 8.19
C ILE A 22 7.26 -5.50 9.17
N THR A 23 8.44 -5.02 8.76
CA THR A 23 9.53 -4.72 9.68
C THR A 23 9.74 -3.21 9.72
N VAL A 24 9.77 -2.66 10.92
CA VAL A 24 10.14 -1.26 11.20
C VAL A 24 11.57 -1.26 11.74
N PHE A 25 12.44 -0.52 11.10
CA PHE A 25 13.81 -0.27 11.54
C PHE A 25 13.90 1.18 12.00
N SER A 26 14.52 1.40 13.14
CA SER A 26 14.95 2.76 13.49
C SER A 26 16.27 3.11 12.81
N GLN A 27 16.48 4.40 12.52
CA GLN A 27 17.77 4.90 12.02
C GLN A 27 18.22 6.11 12.80
N ASP A 28 19.54 6.34 12.82
CA ASP A 28 20.13 7.52 13.40
C ASP A 28 20.09 8.72 12.45
N LYS A 29 20.55 9.89 12.94
CA LYS A 29 20.60 11.13 12.15
C LYS A 29 21.51 11.07 10.91
N LYS A 30 22.35 10.03 10.79
CA LYS A 30 23.22 9.79 9.65
C LYS A 30 22.64 8.75 8.66
N GLY A 31 21.40 8.29 8.91
CA GLY A 31 20.74 7.28 8.09
C GLY A 31 21.19 5.84 8.36
N LYS A 32 22.00 5.59 9.40
CA LYS A 32 22.44 4.25 9.75
C LYS A 32 21.35 3.52 10.51
N LEU A 33 20.98 2.33 10.03
CA LEU A 33 20.02 1.45 10.71
C LEU A 33 20.55 1.03 12.09
N GLN A 34 19.66 1.09 13.07
CA GLN A 34 19.94 0.69 14.45
C GLN A 34 19.50 -0.76 14.69
N ARG A 35 19.95 -1.34 15.82
CA ARG A 35 19.56 -2.71 16.21
C ARG A 35 18.09 -2.80 16.64
N ASP A 36 17.49 -1.69 17.07
CA ASP A 36 16.09 -1.67 17.48
C ASP A 36 15.18 -1.83 16.28
N THR A 37 14.43 -2.92 16.27
CA THR A 37 13.52 -3.30 15.19
C THR A 37 12.20 -3.78 15.77
N LYS A 38 11.12 -3.53 15.04
CA LYS A 38 9.79 -4.09 15.35
C LYS A 38 9.28 -4.88 14.16
N ILE A 39 8.84 -6.11 14.39
CA ILE A 39 8.21 -6.95 13.37
C ILE A 39 6.73 -7.11 13.72
N ILE A 40 5.87 -6.75 12.78
CA ILE A 40 4.41 -6.93 12.86
C ILE A 40 4.05 -8.05 11.88
N ARG A 41 3.47 -9.15 12.39
CA ARG A 41 3.07 -10.31 11.59
C ARG A 41 1.57 -10.31 11.35
N PHE A 42 1.21 -10.77 10.15
CA PHE A 42 -0.16 -10.90 9.72
C PHE A 42 -0.48 -12.38 9.46
N ALA A 43 -1.73 -12.74 9.67
CA ALA A 43 -2.21 -14.10 9.44
C ALA A 43 -3.53 -14.05 8.65
N GLY A 44 -3.78 -15.12 7.92
CA GLY A 44 -4.97 -15.28 7.10
C GLY A 44 -4.62 -15.82 5.72
N ASN A 45 -5.63 -16.04 4.92
CA ASN A 45 -5.51 -16.53 3.56
C ASN A 45 -6.66 -16.00 2.70
N GLY A 46 -6.59 -16.24 1.39
CA GLY A 46 -7.62 -15.89 0.42
C GLY A 46 -8.08 -17.11 -0.39
N PRO A 47 -8.95 -16.87 -1.39
CA PRO A 47 -9.54 -17.95 -2.19
C PRO A 47 -8.54 -18.61 -3.15
N ASN A 48 -7.53 -17.91 -3.61
CA ASN A 48 -6.53 -18.45 -4.54
C ASN A 48 -5.49 -19.28 -3.76
N LYS A 49 -5.68 -20.61 -3.75
CA LYS A 49 -4.83 -21.54 -2.98
C LYS A 49 -3.34 -21.52 -3.35
N LYS A 50 -2.99 -21.04 -4.55
CA LYS A 50 -1.60 -20.96 -5.02
C LYS A 50 -0.92 -19.64 -4.69
N ARG A 51 -1.70 -18.58 -4.54
CA ARG A 51 -1.18 -17.21 -4.42
C ARG A 51 -1.59 -16.53 -3.11
N GLN A 52 -2.56 -17.09 -2.40
CA GLN A 52 -3.14 -16.55 -1.18
C GLN A 52 -3.23 -17.61 -0.07
N GLU A 53 -2.26 -18.54 -0.03
CA GLU A 53 -2.17 -19.58 0.98
C GLU A 53 -1.90 -19.03 2.39
N GLN A 54 -1.35 -17.83 2.46
CA GLN A 54 -1.06 -17.07 3.68
C GLN A 54 -1.06 -15.57 3.41
N SER A 55 -0.87 -14.75 4.43
CA SER A 55 -0.63 -13.31 4.29
C SER A 55 0.64 -13.02 3.47
N HIS A 56 0.55 -12.09 2.53
CA HIS A 56 1.63 -11.65 1.65
C HIS A 56 1.67 -10.12 1.58
N LEU A 57 2.38 -9.48 2.52
CA LEU A 57 2.53 -8.03 2.55
C LEU A 57 3.33 -7.56 1.33
N HIS A 58 2.71 -6.72 0.50
CA HIS A 58 3.30 -6.35 -0.79
C HIS A 58 3.82 -4.91 -0.82
N CYS A 59 3.10 -3.99 -0.20
CA CYS A 59 3.47 -2.57 -0.17
C CYS A 59 3.24 -2.00 1.23
N VAL A 60 4.07 -1.04 1.61
CA VAL A 60 3.90 -0.15 2.76
C VAL A 60 4.16 1.28 2.33
N THR A 61 3.24 2.20 2.63
CA THR A 61 3.39 3.62 2.26
C THR A 61 2.73 4.50 3.30
N PHE A 62 3.31 5.69 3.54
CA PHE A 62 2.69 6.68 4.40
C PHE A 62 1.62 7.47 3.66
N THR A 63 0.59 7.88 4.39
CA THR A 63 -0.39 8.82 3.87
C THR A 63 0.23 10.21 3.67
N PRO A 64 -0.29 11.03 2.74
CA PRO A 64 0.28 12.36 2.45
C PRO A 64 0.34 13.29 3.66
N ASP A 65 -0.58 13.14 4.59
CA ASP A 65 -0.60 13.91 5.85
C ASP A 65 0.36 13.36 6.93
N GLY A 66 1.04 12.23 6.63
CA GLY A 66 1.97 11.57 7.55
C GLY A 66 1.34 11.00 8.82
N LYS A 67 0.02 10.93 8.90
CA LYS A 67 -0.70 10.48 10.11
C LYS A 67 -0.90 8.97 10.16
N PHE A 68 -0.80 8.28 9.02
CA PHE A 68 -1.04 6.84 8.92
C PHE A 68 0.00 6.16 8.01
N LEU A 69 0.17 4.86 8.25
CA LEU A 69 0.82 3.92 7.33
C LEU A 69 -0.23 3.01 6.73
N LEU A 70 -0.22 2.86 5.41
CA LEU A 70 -0.97 1.84 4.69
C LEU A 70 -0.08 0.65 4.40
N ALA A 71 -0.64 -0.56 4.54
CA ALA A 71 -0.02 -1.79 4.12
C ALA A 71 -1.01 -2.62 3.29
N THR A 72 -0.59 -3.09 2.13
CA THR A 72 -1.40 -3.97 1.28
C THR A 72 -1.00 -5.42 1.49
N ASP A 73 -1.99 -6.29 1.62
CA ASP A 73 -1.81 -7.73 1.78
C ASP A 73 -2.51 -8.47 0.64
N LEU A 74 -1.71 -8.96 -0.29
CA LEU A 74 -2.19 -9.74 -1.43
C LEU A 74 -2.85 -11.04 -0.95
N GLY A 75 -2.29 -11.66 0.08
CA GLY A 75 -2.71 -12.98 0.55
C GLY A 75 -4.07 -12.99 1.24
N THR A 76 -4.48 -11.89 1.87
CA THR A 76 -5.73 -11.79 2.63
C THR A 76 -6.76 -10.85 2.02
N ASP A 77 -6.48 -10.30 0.84
CA ASP A 77 -7.32 -9.30 0.17
C ASP A 77 -7.60 -8.08 1.05
N CYS A 78 -6.57 -7.56 1.74
CA CYS A 78 -6.74 -6.48 2.70
C CYS A 78 -5.81 -5.29 2.47
N ILE A 79 -6.28 -4.12 2.91
CA ILE A 79 -5.44 -2.97 3.23
C ILE A 79 -5.50 -2.78 4.74
N TYR A 80 -4.35 -2.63 5.38
CA TYR A 80 -4.25 -2.26 6.79
C TYR A 80 -3.85 -0.80 6.90
N LEU A 81 -4.55 -0.04 7.75
CA LEU A 81 -4.27 1.36 8.03
C LEU A 81 -3.87 1.49 9.49
N PHE A 82 -2.60 1.79 9.74
CA PHE A 82 -2.03 1.98 11.06
C PHE A 82 -1.92 3.47 11.37
N PRO A 83 -2.55 3.97 12.43
CA PRO A 83 -2.24 5.31 12.92
C PRO A 83 -0.77 5.40 13.35
N ILE A 84 -0.13 6.53 13.07
CA ILE A 84 1.18 6.83 13.61
C ILE A 84 1.05 7.11 15.12
N GLY A 85 1.98 6.61 15.90
CA GLY A 85 2.02 6.83 17.34
C GLY A 85 2.04 8.32 17.68
N LYS A 86 1.45 8.70 18.82
CA LYS A 86 1.36 10.11 19.23
C LYS A 86 2.73 10.80 19.36
N ARG A 87 3.76 10.04 19.72
CA ARG A 87 5.14 10.54 19.92
C ARG A 87 6.14 9.49 19.43
N PRO A 88 6.32 9.33 18.11
CA PRO A 88 7.36 8.45 17.60
C PRO A 88 8.73 8.95 18.07
N GLU A 89 9.50 8.07 18.71
CA GLU A 89 10.82 8.41 19.24
C GLU A 89 11.90 7.83 18.32
N ALA A 90 12.82 8.69 17.89
CA ALA A 90 14.00 8.25 17.13
C ALA A 90 14.76 7.15 17.90
N GLY A 91 15.12 6.07 17.21
CA GLY A 91 15.78 4.92 17.82
C GLY A 91 14.85 3.92 18.52
N LYS A 92 13.53 4.13 18.51
CA LYS A 92 12.54 3.23 19.11
C LYS A 92 11.51 2.79 18.07
N ALA A 93 11.79 1.71 17.33
CA ALA A 93 10.95 1.22 16.25
C ALA A 93 9.50 0.90 16.68
N HIS A 94 9.31 0.42 17.92
CA HIS A 94 7.99 0.11 18.49
C HIS A 94 7.10 1.34 18.73
N SER A 95 7.67 2.55 18.75
CA SER A 95 6.91 3.78 18.99
C SER A 95 6.23 4.34 17.74
N LEU A 96 6.57 3.84 16.55
CA LEU A 96 6.10 4.42 15.29
C LEU A 96 4.62 4.16 15.03
N LEU A 97 4.16 2.91 15.17
CA LEU A 97 2.82 2.49 14.78
C LEU A 97 1.95 2.17 16.00
N ASP A 98 0.72 2.66 15.99
CA ASP A 98 -0.29 2.29 16.98
C ASP A 98 -1.06 1.05 16.52
N GLU A 99 -0.57 -0.13 16.88
CA GLU A 99 -1.17 -1.41 16.53
C GLU A 99 -2.56 -1.63 17.16
N SER A 100 -2.86 -0.95 18.27
CA SER A 100 -4.16 -1.10 18.96
C SER A 100 -5.32 -0.47 18.20
N ARG A 101 -5.03 0.43 17.26
CA ARG A 101 -6.03 1.17 16.48
C ARG A 101 -5.93 0.91 14.97
N VAL A 102 -5.33 -0.22 14.60
CA VAL A 102 -5.27 -0.61 13.18
C VAL A 102 -6.67 -0.82 12.61
N VAL A 103 -6.91 -0.25 11.43
CA VAL A 103 -8.13 -0.46 10.66
C VAL A 103 -7.84 -1.42 9.52
N ARG A 104 -8.66 -2.45 9.39
CA ARG A 104 -8.63 -3.40 8.27
C ARG A 104 -9.71 -3.07 7.26
N ILE A 105 -9.31 -2.86 6.01
CA ILE A 105 -10.21 -2.59 4.89
C ILE A 105 -10.21 -3.82 3.99
N GLN A 106 -11.33 -4.51 3.91
CA GLN A 106 -11.48 -5.70 3.08
C GLN A 106 -11.70 -5.30 1.63
N MET A 107 -10.90 -5.89 0.74
CA MET A 107 -11.05 -5.77 -0.71
C MET A 107 -11.86 -6.94 -1.26
N ASP A 108 -12.17 -6.89 -2.57
CA ASP A 108 -12.90 -7.97 -3.24
C ASP A 108 -12.12 -9.28 -3.14
N SER A 109 -12.82 -10.37 -2.88
CA SER A 109 -12.24 -11.71 -2.70
C SER A 109 -11.44 -12.13 -3.95
N GLY A 110 -10.20 -12.56 -3.77
CA GLY A 110 -9.30 -12.93 -4.85
C GLY A 110 -8.70 -11.75 -5.62
N SER A 111 -8.82 -10.52 -5.11
CA SER A 111 -8.29 -9.33 -5.80
C SER A 111 -6.77 -9.22 -5.74
N GLY A 112 -6.16 -9.62 -4.65
CA GLY A 112 -4.72 -9.55 -4.43
C GLY A 112 -4.17 -8.12 -4.45
N PRO A 113 -4.48 -7.29 -3.41
CA PRO A 113 -3.94 -5.93 -3.28
C PRO A 113 -2.41 -5.93 -3.35
N ARG A 114 -1.84 -5.11 -4.23
CA ARG A 114 -0.40 -5.14 -4.48
C ARG A 114 0.28 -3.82 -4.11
N HIS A 115 0.20 -2.81 -4.94
CA HIS A 115 0.76 -1.49 -4.67
C HIS A 115 -0.34 -0.43 -4.58
N ILE A 116 -0.10 0.58 -3.76
CA ILE A 116 -0.97 1.73 -3.60
C ILE A 116 -0.14 3.01 -3.64
N CYS A 117 -0.62 4.02 -4.37
CA CYS A 117 0.00 5.33 -4.41
C CYS A 117 -1.03 6.43 -4.20
N PHE A 118 -0.57 7.61 -3.80
CA PHE A 118 -1.42 8.77 -3.61
C PHE A 118 -1.28 9.77 -4.74
N HIS A 119 -2.39 10.43 -5.06
CA HIS A 119 -2.37 11.61 -5.91
C HIS A 119 -1.62 12.76 -5.21
N PRO A 120 -0.86 13.62 -5.93
CA PRO A 120 -0.11 14.72 -5.32
C PRO A 120 -0.93 15.69 -4.48
N ASN A 121 -2.25 15.83 -4.78
CA ASN A 121 -3.13 16.67 -3.96
C ASN A 121 -3.53 16.04 -2.61
N GLY A 122 -3.10 14.82 -2.31
CA GLY A 122 -3.36 14.10 -1.07
C GLY A 122 -4.80 13.64 -0.84
N ARG A 123 -5.72 13.83 -1.80
CA ARG A 123 -7.15 13.52 -1.64
C ARG A 123 -7.58 12.20 -2.26
N PHE A 124 -6.75 11.58 -3.08
CA PHE A 124 -7.07 10.32 -3.77
C PHE A 124 -5.93 9.32 -3.60
N ALA A 125 -6.28 8.04 -3.57
CA ALA A 125 -5.35 6.92 -3.61
C ALA A 125 -5.75 5.92 -4.70
N TYR A 126 -4.76 5.26 -5.28
CA TYR A 126 -4.93 4.30 -6.37
C TYR A 126 -4.26 2.99 -5.97
N LEU A 127 -5.08 1.96 -5.81
CA LEU A 127 -4.65 0.60 -5.52
C LEU A 127 -4.62 -0.22 -6.79
N ILE A 128 -3.50 -0.84 -7.11
CA ILE A 128 -3.43 -1.87 -8.14
C ILE A 128 -3.50 -3.25 -7.51
N SER A 129 -4.37 -4.10 -8.04
CA SER A 129 -4.57 -5.48 -7.59
C SER A 129 -3.98 -6.45 -8.60
N GLU A 130 -3.07 -7.33 -8.15
CA GLU A 130 -2.31 -8.24 -9.01
C GLU A 130 -3.17 -9.34 -9.61
N LEU A 131 -4.01 -9.99 -8.78
CA LEU A 131 -4.74 -11.19 -9.17
C LEU A 131 -6.01 -10.88 -9.98
N SER A 132 -6.69 -9.78 -9.67
CA SER A 132 -7.90 -9.38 -10.39
C SER A 132 -7.65 -8.49 -11.61
N GLY A 133 -6.44 -7.99 -11.81
CA GLY A 133 -6.12 -7.09 -12.91
C GLY A 133 -6.82 -5.72 -12.84
N LYS A 134 -7.24 -5.29 -11.65
CA LYS A 134 -8.03 -4.07 -11.44
C LYS A 134 -7.23 -2.97 -10.75
N ILE A 135 -7.62 -1.73 -11.02
CA ILE A 135 -7.24 -0.55 -10.24
C ILE A 135 -8.48 -0.06 -9.50
N THR A 136 -8.36 0.14 -8.20
CA THR A 136 -9.40 0.74 -7.36
C THR A 136 -8.99 2.14 -6.96
N VAL A 137 -9.87 3.11 -7.20
CA VAL A 137 -9.70 4.51 -6.83
C VAL A 137 -10.42 4.76 -5.51
N PHE A 138 -9.75 5.41 -4.58
CA PHE A 138 -10.30 5.83 -3.31
C PHE A 138 -10.23 7.35 -3.16
N SER A 139 -11.23 7.95 -2.51
CA SER A 139 -11.01 9.21 -1.81
C SER A 139 -10.26 8.93 -0.50
N TYR A 140 -9.41 9.87 -0.12
CA TYR A 140 -8.71 9.84 1.17
C TYR A 140 -9.00 11.11 1.95
N ASN A 141 -9.39 10.95 3.18
CA ASN A 141 -9.56 12.06 4.12
C ASN A 141 -9.26 11.59 5.55
N GLU A 142 -8.18 12.10 6.16
CA GLU A 142 -7.79 11.89 7.56
C GLU A 142 -7.89 10.44 8.06
N GLY A 143 -7.34 9.50 7.30
CA GLY A 143 -7.33 8.08 7.64
C GLY A 143 -8.58 7.31 7.18
N LYS A 144 -9.46 7.93 6.43
CA LYS A 144 -10.62 7.27 5.82
C LYS A 144 -10.39 7.09 4.33
N LEU A 145 -10.51 5.86 3.86
CA LEU A 145 -10.52 5.49 2.44
C LEU A 145 -11.94 5.09 2.03
N GLU A 146 -12.50 5.79 1.06
CA GLU A 146 -13.80 5.45 0.47
C GLU A 146 -13.62 5.07 -0.99
N ARG A 147 -14.09 3.90 -1.38
CA ARG A 147 -14.03 3.43 -2.76
C ARG A 147 -14.92 4.30 -3.65
N LEU A 148 -14.32 4.86 -4.71
CA LEU A 148 -15.01 5.68 -5.70
C LEU A 148 -15.27 4.94 -7.00
N GLN A 149 -14.24 4.19 -7.48
CA GLN A 149 -14.27 3.57 -8.80
C GLN A 149 -13.40 2.34 -8.83
N THR A 150 -13.72 1.40 -9.69
CA THR A 150 -12.86 0.27 -10.04
C THR A 150 -12.76 0.17 -11.56
N ILE A 151 -11.53 0.08 -12.06
CA ILE A 151 -11.21 0.01 -13.49
C ILE A 151 -10.52 -1.32 -13.76
N VAL A 152 -10.91 -2.01 -14.82
CA VAL A 152 -10.21 -3.18 -15.35
C VAL A 152 -9.07 -2.69 -16.23
N CYS A 153 -7.83 -3.07 -15.92
CA CYS A 153 -6.67 -2.61 -16.68
C CYS A 153 -6.59 -3.23 -18.09
N ASP A 154 -6.92 -4.52 -18.16
CA ASP A 154 -6.88 -5.27 -19.42
C ASP A 154 -8.00 -6.31 -19.38
N PRO A 155 -9.03 -6.17 -20.21
CA PRO A 155 -10.18 -7.08 -20.21
C PRO A 155 -9.83 -8.50 -20.70
N PHE A 156 -8.69 -8.68 -21.35
CA PHE A 156 -8.28 -9.98 -21.90
C PHE A 156 -7.33 -10.76 -20.98
N VAL A 157 -6.68 -10.08 -20.03
CA VAL A 157 -5.74 -10.71 -19.07
C VAL A 157 -5.97 -10.15 -17.68
N ALA A 158 -6.65 -10.92 -16.84
CA ALA A 158 -6.99 -10.47 -15.48
C ALA A 158 -5.76 -10.37 -14.56
N GLU A 159 -4.82 -11.33 -14.62
CA GLU A 159 -3.71 -11.42 -13.69
C GLU A 159 -2.45 -10.67 -14.16
N GLY A 160 -1.55 -10.39 -13.21
CA GLY A 160 -0.20 -9.94 -13.49
C GLY A 160 0.03 -8.43 -13.44
N ASN A 161 -0.90 -7.66 -12.88
CA ASN A 161 -0.65 -6.25 -12.59
C ASN A 161 0.55 -6.09 -11.64
N ALA A 162 1.38 -5.08 -11.90
CA ALA A 162 2.64 -4.90 -11.19
C ALA A 162 2.67 -3.58 -10.41
N ASP A 163 3.08 -2.51 -11.01
CA ASP A 163 3.33 -1.25 -10.30
C ASP A 163 2.34 -0.16 -10.71
N ILE A 164 2.23 0.88 -9.87
CA ILE A 164 1.30 1.99 -10.09
C ILE A 164 1.90 3.29 -9.55
N HIS A 165 1.91 4.33 -10.38
CA HIS A 165 2.43 5.66 -10.06
C HIS A 165 1.58 6.76 -10.65
N VAL A 166 1.54 7.91 -9.97
CA VAL A 166 0.93 9.13 -10.47
C VAL A 166 2.02 10.10 -10.91
N SER A 167 1.82 10.81 -12.03
CA SER A 167 2.73 11.89 -12.43
C SER A 167 2.79 12.99 -11.38
N SER A 168 3.91 13.71 -11.32
CA SER A 168 4.13 14.77 -10.33
C SER A 168 3.11 15.91 -10.42
N ASP A 169 2.54 16.15 -11.61
CA ASP A 169 1.49 17.12 -11.85
C ASP A 169 0.06 16.56 -11.60
N GLY A 170 -0.06 15.28 -11.27
CA GLY A 170 -1.31 14.59 -10.99
C GLY A 170 -2.17 14.26 -12.21
N LYS A 171 -1.70 14.54 -13.44
CA LYS A 171 -2.54 14.38 -14.64
C LYS A 171 -2.59 12.96 -15.17
N PHE A 172 -1.58 12.14 -14.88
CA PHE A 172 -1.46 10.80 -15.45
C PHE A 172 -1.28 9.76 -14.36
N LEU A 173 -1.93 8.63 -14.53
CA LEU A 173 -1.75 7.41 -13.76
C LEU A 173 -1.08 6.36 -14.63
N TYR A 174 0.07 5.86 -14.21
CA TYR A 174 0.83 4.81 -14.88
C TYR A 174 0.64 3.50 -14.15
N ALA A 175 0.31 2.45 -14.89
CA ALA A 175 0.22 1.10 -14.36
C ALA A 175 0.98 0.14 -15.27
N SER A 176 1.66 -0.84 -14.68
CA SER A 176 2.42 -1.84 -15.42
C SER A 176 1.90 -3.26 -15.17
N LYS A 177 2.24 -4.19 -16.06
CA LYS A 177 1.95 -5.62 -15.94
C LYS A 177 3.21 -6.46 -16.12
N HIS A 178 3.34 -7.57 -15.37
CA HIS A 178 4.48 -8.48 -15.46
C HIS A 178 4.46 -9.39 -16.71
N LEU A 179 3.27 -9.74 -17.19
CA LEU A 179 3.10 -10.82 -18.19
C LEU A 179 3.04 -10.34 -19.64
N LYS A 180 3.00 -9.05 -19.85
CA LYS A 180 3.11 -8.40 -21.18
C LYS A 180 3.69 -7.01 -20.95
N ASP A 181 4.63 -6.59 -21.76
CA ASP A 181 5.23 -5.24 -21.75
C ASP A 181 4.17 -4.17 -22.08
N CYS A 182 3.25 -3.93 -21.15
CA CYS A 182 2.15 -3.00 -21.35
C CYS A 182 2.17 -1.92 -20.25
N LEU A 183 2.35 -0.69 -20.68
CA LEU A 183 2.08 0.52 -19.90
C LEU A 183 0.67 0.99 -20.25
N LEU A 184 -0.20 1.05 -19.26
CA LEU A 184 -1.53 1.64 -19.42
C LEU A 184 -1.47 3.11 -19.00
N TYR A 185 -1.90 3.98 -19.91
CA TYR A 185 -2.11 5.39 -19.62
C TYR A 185 -3.58 5.62 -19.33
N THR A 186 -3.91 6.18 -18.17
CA THR A 186 -5.24 6.76 -17.96
C THR A 186 -5.07 8.20 -17.52
N SER A 187 -5.91 9.08 -18.06
CA SER A 187 -6.03 10.44 -17.51
C SER A 187 -6.92 10.36 -16.28
N PRO A 188 -6.38 10.55 -15.06
CA PRO A 188 -7.21 10.49 -13.87
C PRO A 188 -7.78 11.86 -13.59
N SER A 189 -8.91 12.18 -14.17
CA SER A 189 -9.75 13.23 -13.61
C SER A 189 -11.08 12.63 -13.17
N PRO A 190 -11.25 12.28 -11.89
CA PRO A 190 -12.58 11.97 -11.36
C PRO A 190 -13.51 13.19 -11.28
N THR A 191 -13.05 14.36 -11.73
CA THR A 191 -13.76 15.64 -11.57
C THR A 191 -14.57 16.07 -12.79
N ARG A 192 -14.84 15.19 -13.76
CA ARG A 192 -15.81 15.50 -14.81
C ARG A 192 -16.99 14.54 -14.72
N HIS A 193 -17.84 14.74 -13.72
CA HIS A 193 -19.29 14.53 -13.74
C HIS A 193 -19.87 15.13 -12.45
N ALA A 194 -20.04 16.43 -12.48
CA ALA A 194 -21.05 17.10 -11.68
C ALA A 194 -22.07 17.67 -12.64
#